data_10dd53d12f490288fd1727cf39d931aa
#
_entry.id   10dd53d12f490288fd1727cf39d931aa
#
_cell.length_a   1.000
_cell.length_b   1.000
_cell.length_c   1.000
_cell.angle_alpha   90.00
_cell.angle_beta   90.00
_cell.angle_gamma   90.00
#
_symmetry.space_group_name_H-M   'P 1'
#
loop_
_entity.id
_entity.type
_entity.pdbx_description
1 polymer ?
#
loop_
_entity_poly.entity_id
_entity_poly.type
_entity_poly.pdbx_seq_one_letter_code
_entity_poly.pdbx_strand_id
1 'polypeptide(L)'
;MSGLLRKGIGCLEPGRKPRGAAIRLFLTAIFVTALILCAKAWHDTMADPIVRTTDVKLSGLSPDAPQLRLLLVSDLHVAGPDMPPSRLLRIVRQANDLKPDIVLIAGDLISDRKLATRKYSYREALAPLEFLTPRLSVVAVLGNHEHWRDAELAREELARVGIIGVNNSAKMVGPLAIGGLDDDFTGHADMRRTVSALRQLTGTPIMLSHSPDPFPEMPRDIGLMLAGHTHCGQIQYPWGGSPATMSRFGERYSCGRIDENGQALVVTAGLGTSVLPFRFGAVPDMWLITLKPARVASHSR
;
A
#
# COMPACT_ATOMS: atom_id res chain seq x y z
N MET A 1 94.85 23.27 17.38
CA MET A 1 94.75 23.03 15.95
C MET A 1 93.48 22.31 15.70
N SER A 2 92.70 22.82 14.86
CA SER A 2 91.31 22.76 14.47
C SER A 2 90.66 21.35 14.45
N GLY A 3 89.59 21.17 15.23
CA GLY A 3 88.64 20.06 15.09
C GLY A 3 87.24 20.61 14.86
N LEU A 4 86.72 20.55 13.62
CA LEU A 4 85.45 21.05 13.18
C LEU A 4 84.31 20.09 13.63
N LEU A 5 83.45 20.56 14.50
CA LEU A 5 82.17 19.94 14.83
C LEU A 5 81.20 20.04 13.65
N ARG A 6 80.84 18.92 12.99
CA ARG A 6 79.70 18.79 12.08
C ARG A 6 78.46 18.54 12.92
N LYS A 7 77.58 19.53 13.02
CA LYS A 7 76.17 19.35 13.45
C LYS A 7 75.39 18.63 12.36
N GLY A 8 74.98 17.39 12.64
CA GLY A 8 74.03 16.66 11.81
C GLY A 8 72.63 17.29 11.91
N ILE A 9 72.10 17.78 10.79
CA ILE A 9 70.72 18.21 10.66
C ILE A 9 69.87 16.96 10.54
N GLY A 10 69.13 16.60 11.61
CA GLY A 10 68.18 15.52 11.58
C GLY A 10 66.99 15.86 10.70
N CYS A 11 66.87 15.20 9.56
CA CYS A 11 65.65 15.22 8.76
C CYS A 11 64.50 14.63 9.60
N LEU A 12 63.52 15.48 9.92
CA LEU A 12 62.22 15.02 10.43
C LEU A 12 61.50 14.26 9.31
N GLU A 13 61.49 12.95 9.37
CA GLU A 13 60.62 12.16 8.48
C GLU A 13 59.15 12.52 8.76
N PRO A 14 58.35 12.82 7.70
CA PRO A 14 56.94 13.05 7.89
C PRO A 14 56.29 11.78 8.39
N GLY A 15 55.76 11.81 9.62
CA GLY A 15 55.18 10.68 10.32
C GLY A 15 54.10 10.02 9.43
N ARG A 16 54.33 8.78 9.04
CA ARG A 16 53.38 7.90 8.38
C ARG A 16 52.16 7.75 9.29
N LYS A 17 51.06 8.47 9.03
CA LYS A 17 49.76 8.25 9.70
C LYS A 17 49.43 6.76 9.58
N PRO A 18 49.11 6.08 10.70
CA PRO A 18 48.88 4.63 10.68
C PRO A 18 47.69 4.33 9.74
N ARG A 19 47.95 3.65 8.63
CA ARG A 19 46.92 3.17 7.69
C ARG A 19 45.73 2.49 8.37
N GLY A 20 45.98 1.83 9.50
CA GLY A 20 44.98 1.18 10.34
C GLY A 20 43.96 2.13 10.97
N ALA A 21 44.33 3.37 11.32
CA ALA A 21 43.40 4.35 11.89
C ALA A 21 42.40 4.87 10.84
N ALA A 22 42.85 5.11 9.63
CA ALA A 22 41.98 5.54 8.51
C ALA A 22 40.97 4.44 8.12
N ILE A 23 41.42 3.18 8.07
CA ILE A 23 40.53 2.03 7.79
C ILE A 23 39.47 1.86 8.90
N ARG A 24 39.89 1.94 10.18
CA ARG A 24 38.95 1.87 11.30
C ARG A 24 37.91 2.98 11.24
N LEU A 25 38.31 4.23 10.99
CA LEU A 25 37.41 5.36 10.85
C LEU A 25 36.43 5.15 9.70
N PHE A 26 36.87 4.66 8.56
CA PHE A 26 36.04 4.34 7.41
C PHE A 26 35.01 3.26 7.70
N LEU A 27 35.44 2.14 8.33
CA LEU A 27 34.53 1.06 8.73
C LEU A 27 33.54 1.52 9.80
N THR A 28 33.97 2.36 10.75
CA THR A 28 33.06 2.96 11.73
C THR A 28 32.02 3.86 11.07
N ALA A 29 32.43 4.69 10.10
CA ALA A 29 31.52 5.55 9.36
C ALA A 29 30.47 4.73 8.58
N ILE A 30 30.89 3.65 7.89
CA ILE A 30 29.96 2.72 7.22
C ILE A 30 28.99 2.11 8.22
N PHE A 31 29.46 1.61 9.32
CA PHE A 31 28.63 0.98 10.35
C PHE A 31 27.61 1.97 10.94
N VAL A 32 28.02 3.18 11.29
CA VAL A 32 27.12 4.23 11.79
C VAL A 32 26.09 4.60 10.74
N THR A 33 26.51 4.76 9.47
CA THR A 33 25.56 5.04 8.37
C THR A 33 24.55 3.93 8.22
N ALA A 34 24.98 2.65 8.25
CA ALA A 34 24.06 1.51 8.17
C ALA A 34 23.06 1.50 9.35
N LEU A 35 23.51 1.79 10.57
CA LEU A 35 22.61 1.90 11.73
C LEU A 35 21.57 3.02 11.55
N ILE A 36 21.98 4.19 11.05
CA ILE A 36 21.07 5.32 10.79
C ILE A 36 20.03 4.91 9.73
N LEU A 37 20.44 4.26 8.64
CA LEU A 37 19.53 3.80 7.60
C LEU A 37 18.55 2.75 8.10
N CYS A 38 19.02 1.78 8.91
CA CYS A 38 18.15 0.79 9.56
C CYS A 38 17.15 1.44 10.52
N ALA A 39 17.60 2.40 11.34
CA ALA A 39 16.73 3.12 12.26
C ALA A 39 15.66 3.92 11.50
N LYS A 40 16.04 4.60 10.40
CA LYS A 40 15.08 5.28 9.52
C LYS A 40 14.09 4.30 8.90
N ALA A 41 14.57 3.18 8.36
CA ALA A 41 13.72 2.17 7.74
C ALA A 41 12.70 1.60 8.75
N TRP A 42 13.13 1.34 9.97
CA TRP A 42 12.24 0.92 11.05
C TRP A 42 11.24 2.01 11.44
N HIS A 43 11.70 3.25 11.56
CA HIS A 43 10.83 4.40 11.84
C HIS A 43 9.75 4.55 10.76
N ASP A 44 10.12 4.49 9.47
CA ASP A 44 9.17 4.59 8.35
C ASP A 44 8.16 3.43 8.37
N THR A 45 8.60 2.21 8.75
CA THR A 45 7.73 1.04 8.88
C THR A 45 6.71 1.20 10.00
N MET A 46 7.14 1.74 11.14
CA MET A 46 6.32 1.86 12.35
C MET A 46 5.52 3.16 12.41
N ALA A 47 5.70 4.06 11.44
CA ALA A 47 4.93 5.28 11.35
C ALA A 47 3.42 4.98 11.28
N ASP A 48 2.61 5.83 11.89
CA ASP A 48 1.17 5.77 11.72
C ASP A 48 0.83 6.09 10.25
N PRO A 49 -0.17 5.43 9.65
CA PRO A 49 -0.51 5.64 8.25
C PRO A 49 -0.85 7.09 7.93
N ILE A 50 -0.26 7.61 6.86
CA ILE A 50 -0.59 8.93 6.34
C ILE A 50 -1.96 8.85 5.68
N VAL A 51 -2.86 9.79 5.99
CA VAL A 51 -4.13 9.92 5.29
C VAL A 51 -3.94 10.78 4.05
N ARG A 52 -3.99 10.16 2.87
CA ARG A 52 -4.01 10.87 1.59
C ARG A 52 -5.44 11.16 1.18
N THR A 53 -5.67 12.28 0.54
CA THR A 53 -7.01 12.69 0.10
C THR A 53 -7.04 12.99 -1.38
N THR A 54 -8.15 12.62 -2.04
CA THR A 54 -8.40 12.99 -3.43
C THR A 54 -9.90 13.06 -3.73
N ASP A 55 -10.26 13.87 -4.72
CA ASP A 55 -11.62 13.95 -5.25
C ASP A 55 -11.68 13.22 -6.58
N VAL A 56 -12.66 12.33 -6.77
CA VAL A 56 -12.90 11.65 -8.04
C VAL A 56 -14.30 11.99 -8.52
N LYS A 57 -14.42 12.43 -9.79
CA LYS A 57 -15.70 12.71 -10.44
C LYS A 57 -16.13 11.50 -11.24
N LEU A 58 -17.33 11.00 -10.96
CA LEU A 58 -17.92 9.86 -11.69
C LEU A 58 -19.20 10.27 -12.42
N SER A 59 -19.31 9.84 -13.69
CA SER A 59 -20.47 10.05 -14.55
C SER A 59 -21.58 9.15 -14.09
N GLY A 60 -22.24 8.86 -13.44
CA GLY A 60 -23.27 7.91 -12.96
C GLY A 60 -23.83 8.28 -11.59
N LEU A 61 -23.14 9.16 -10.88
CA LEU A 61 -23.65 9.70 -9.63
C LEU A 61 -24.67 10.79 -9.92
N SER A 62 -25.83 10.73 -9.23
CA SER A 62 -26.83 11.80 -9.31
C SER A 62 -26.22 13.14 -8.91
N PRO A 63 -26.50 14.24 -9.62
CA PRO A 63 -26.03 15.57 -9.24
C PRO A 63 -26.43 15.98 -7.82
N ASP A 64 -27.57 15.50 -7.33
CA ASP A 64 -28.12 15.78 -6.01
C ASP A 64 -27.69 14.75 -4.95
N ALA A 65 -26.89 13.73 -5.34
CA ALA A 65 -26.43 12.73 -4.39
C ALA A 65 -25.46 13.37 -3.37
N PRO A 66 -25.56 13.01 -2.08
CA PRO A 66 -24.56 13.43 -1.11
C PRO A 66 -23.19 12.89 -1.49
N GLN A 67 -22.16 13.67 -1.19
CA GLN A 67 -20.78 13.22 -1.40
C GLN A 67 -20.54 11.93 -0.63
N LEU A 68 -19.88 10.97 -1.28
CA LEU A 68 -19.48 9.71 -0.67
C LEU A 68 -18.00 9.72 -0.36
N ARG A 69 -17.67 9.28 0.83
CA ARG A 69 -16.28 9.14 1.31
C ARG A 69 -15.89 7.68 1.35
N LEU A 70 -15.02 7.29 0.41
CA LEU A 70 -14.42 5.95 0.39
C LEU A 70 -13.08 5.98 1.11
N LEU A 71 -12.84 5.03 2.00
CA LEU A 71 -11.53 4.81 2.59
C LEU A 71 -10.93 3.55 1.97
N LEU A 72 -9.85 3.72 1.20
CA LEU A 72 -9.06 2.61 0.67
C LEU A 72 -7.93 2.28 1.65
N VAL A 73 -7.84 1.01 2.02
CA VAL A 73 -6.73 0.39 2.72
C VAL A 73 -6.34 -0.91 2.01
N SER A 74 -5.10 -1.34 2.14
CA SER A 74 -4.59 -2.57 1.53
C SER A 74 -3.37 -3.09 2.27
N ASP A 75 -2.94 -4.30 1.91
CA ASP A 75 -1.64 -4.83 2.31
C ASP A 75 -1.44 -4.72 3.83
N LEU A 76 -2.38 -5.28 4.58
CA LEU A 76 -2.34 -5.27 6.04
C LEU A 76 -1.17 -6.11 6.54
N HIS A 77 -0.87 -7.25 5.87
CA HIS A 77 0.22 -8.17 6.17
C HIS A 77 0.39 -8.45 7.65
N VAL A 78 -0.71 -8.80 8.34
CA VAL A 78 -0.69 -9.00 9.79
C VAL A 78 0.29 -10.09 10.18
N ALA A 79 1.41 -9.67 10.79
CA ALA A 79 2.48 -10.49 11.35
C ALA A 79 3.39 -9.65 12.25
N GLY A 80 4.10 -10.28 13.19
CA GLY A 80 5.18 -9.62 13.92
C GLY A 80 6.45 -9.46 13.06
N PRO A 81 7.33 -8.49 13.37
CA PRO A 81 7.22 -7.56 14.50
C PRO A 81 6.43 -6.27 14.19
N ASP A 82 6.19 -5.95 12.92
CA ASP A 82 5.74 -4.63 12.47
C ASP A 82 4.21 -4.45 12.43
N MET A 83 3.43 -5.50 12.16
CA MET A 83 1.97 -5.40 12.10
C MET A 83 1.27 -6.46 12.99
N PRO A 84 1.42 -6.41 14.33
CA PRO A 84 0.60 -7.23 15.20
C PRO A 84 -0.87 -6.75 15.19
N PRO A 85 -1.86 -7.60 15.56
CA PRO A 85 -3.27 -7.22 15.64
C PRO A 85 -3.55 -5.96 16.48
N SER A 86 -2.74 -5.73 17.52
CA SER A 86 -2.85 -4.52 18.35
C SER A 86 -2.52 -3.23 17.59
N ARG A 87 -1.58 -3.27 16.63
CA ARG A 87 -1.31 -2.14 15.74
C ARG A 87 -2.45 -1.94 14.74
N LEU A 88 -2.95 -3.02 14.15
CA LEU A 88 -4.10 -2.95 13.26
C LEU A 88 -5.31 -2.33 13.97
N LEU A 89 -5.55 -2.66 15.24
CA LEU A 89 -6.63 -2.06 16.01
C LEU A 89 -6.46 -0.53 16.19
N ARG A 90 -5.23 -0.02 16.36
CA ARG A 90 -5.00 1.44 16.38
C ARG A 90 -5.31 2.08 15.04
N ILE A 91 -4.90 1.43 13.95
CA ILE A 91 -5.18 1.90 12.58
C ILE A 91 -6.69 1.89 12.29
N VAL A 92 -7.41 0.88 12.74
CA VAL A 92 -8.88 0.81 12.64
C VAL A 92 -9.54 2.00 13.36
N ARG A 93 -9.04 2.38 14.54
CA ARG A 93 -9.54 3.59 15.24
C ARG A 93 -9.29 4.85 14.43
N GLN A 94 -8.07 5.03 13.90
CA GLN A 94 -7.73 6.13 13.00
C GLN A 94 -8.65 6.14 11.76
N ALA A 95 -8.93 4.99 11.17
CA ALA A 95 -9.85 4.85 10.04
C ALA A 95 -11.28 5.29 10.38
N ASN A 96 -11.78 4.92 11.56
CA ASN A 96 -13.12 5.32 12.03
C ASN A 96 -13.22 6.84 12.30
N ASP A 97 -12.16 7.47 12.81
CA ASP A 97 -12.11 8.92 13.04
C ASP A 97 -12.27 9.71 11.72
N LEU A 98 -11.92 9.12 10.58
CA LEU A 98 -12.15 9.69 9.27
C LEU A 98 -13.62 9.66 8.84
N LYS A 99 -14.49 8.92 9.54
CA LYS A 99 -15.92 8.77 9.25
C LYS A 99 -16.21 8.44 7.78
N PRO A 100 -15.62 7.35 7.24
CA PRO A 100 -15.90 6.95 5.86
C PRO A 100 -17.33 6.44 5.70
N ASP A 101 -17.88 6.57 4.51
CA ASP A 101 -19.15 5.92 4.17
C ASP A 101 -18.93 4.43 3.84
N ILE A 102 -17.84 4.13 3.16
CA ILE A 102 -17.46 2.77 2.77
C ILE A 102 -15.96 2.61 3.01
N VAL A 103 -15.57 1.46 3.58
CA VAL A 103 -14.17 1.04 3.66
C VAL A 103 -13.95 -0.04 2.60
N LEU A 104 -12.88 0.12 1.81
CA LEU A 104 -12.47 -0.80 0.76
C LEU A 104 -11.11 -1.39 1.11
N ILE A 105 -11.03 -2.71 1.20
CA ILE A 105 -9.81 -3.44 1.54
C ILE A 105 -9.31 -4.17 0.29
N ALA A 106 -8.19 -3.73 -0.26
CA ALA A 106 -7.64 -4.25 -1.51
C ALA A 106 -6.65 -5.41 -1.30
N GLY A 107 -6.99 -6.37 -0.45
CA GLY A 107 -6.24 -7.64 -0.30
C GLY A 107 -5.02 -7.59 0.61
N ASP A 108 -4.31 -8.71 0.66
CA ASP A 108 -3.12 -9.00 1.47
C ASP A 108 -3.35 -8.74 2.98
N LEU A 109 -4.28 -9.50 3.53
CA LEU A 109 -4.74 -9.35 4.91
C LEU A 109 -3.71 -9.86 5.92
N ILE A 110 -3.04 -10.97 5.59
CA ILE A 110 -2.06 -11.61 6.47
C ILE A 110 -0.74 -11.81 5.75
N SER A 111 0.34 -11.92 6.50
CA SER A 111 1.67 -12.17 5.95
C SER A 111 2.05 -13.66 6.05
N ASP A 112 2.65 -14.19 4.99
CA ASP A 112 3.29 -15.50 4.96
C ASP A 112 4.82 -15.44 5.04
N ARG A 113 5.39 -14.22 5.19
CA ARG A 113 6.84 -13.99 5.14
C ARG A 113 7.61 -14.87 6.11
N LYS A 114 8.79 -15.34 5.67
CA LYS A 114 9.66 -16.24 6.44
C LYS A 114 10.28 -15.57 7.66
N LEU A 115 10.52 -14.25 7.60
CA LEU A 115 11.17 -13.46 8.66
C LEU A 115 10.19 -12.90 9.71
N ALA A 116 8.96 -13.41 9.77
CA ALA A 116 8.01 -12.99 10.79
C ALA A 116 8.45 -13.50 12.18
N THR A 117 8.48 -12.60 13.18
CA THR A 117 8.73 -12.97 14.58
C THR A 117 7.53 -13.66 15.21
N ARG A 118 6.32 -13.40 14.68
CA ARG A 118 5.08 -14.08 15.06
C ARG A 118 4.14 -14.11 13.85
N LYS A 119 3.59 -15.29 13.58
CA LYS A 119 2.50 -15.50 12.63
C LYS A 119 1.20 -15.63 13.41
N TYR A 120 0.13 -15.10 12.84
CA TYR A 120 -1.22 -15.13 13.41
C TYR A 120 -2.10 -16.02 12.55
N SER A 121 -3.12 -16.63 13.15
CA SER A 121 -4.23 -17.21 12.40
C SER A 121 -5.06 -16.10 11.73
N TYR A 122 -5.85 -16.44 10.71
CA TYR A 122 -6.77 -15.46 10.09
C TYR A 122 -7.72 -14.85 11.14
N ARG A 123 -8.21 -15.68 12.06
CA ARG A 123 -9.09 -15.22 13.14
C ARG A 123 -8.46 -14.18 14.04
N GLU A 124 -7.21 -14.39 14.48
CA GLU A 124 -6.47 -13.42 15.29
C GLU A 124 -6.14 -12.15 14.49
N ALA A 125 -5.75 -12.32 13.24
CA ALA A 125 -5.32 -11.24 12.37
C ALA A 125 -6.48 -10.29 11.99
N LEU A 126 -7.65 -10.85 11.68
CA LEU A 126 -8.81 -10.09 11.21
C LEU A 126 -9.74 -9.59 12.34
N ALA A 127 -9.60 -10.10 13.56
CA ALA A 127 -10.42 -9.67 14.70
C ALA A 127 -10.47 -8.12 14.87
N PRO A 128 -9.38 -7.35 14.70
CA PRO A 128 -9.47 -5.89 14.79
C PRO A 128 -10.41 -5.25 13.77
N LEU A 129 -10.66 -5.89 12.62
CA LEU A 129 -11.53 -5.35 11.57
C LEU A 129 -13.02 -5.36 11.96
N GLU A 130 -13.42 -6.15 12.96
CA GLU A 130 -14.77 -6.13 13.54
C GLU A 130 -15.15 -4.74 14.09
N PHE A 131 -14.14 -3.93 14.44
CA PHE A 131 -14.34 -2.59 14.98
C PHE A 131 -14.38 -1.49 13.91
N LEU A 132 -14.33 -1.82 12.62
CA LEU A 132 -14.60 -0.84 11.57
C LEU A 132 -16.06 -0.41 11.59
N THR A 133 -16.32 0.90 11.57
CA THR A 133 -17.68 1.46 11.67
C THR A 133 -17.99 2.46 10.52
N PRO A 134 -17.86 2.04 9.25
CA PRO A 134 -18.31 2.90 8.16
C PRO A 134 -19.84 3.04 8.17
N ARG A 135 -20.34 4.11 7.57
CA ARG A 135 -21.79 4.37 7.52
C ARG A 135 -22.57 3.31 6.71
N LEU A 136 -21.97 2.74 5.66
CA LEU A 136 -22.64 1.79 4.77
C LEU A 136 -22.08 0.38 4.89
N SER A 137 -20.81 0.14 4.55
CA SER A 137 -20.25 -1.20 4.56
C SER A 137 -18.72 -1.22 4.47
N VAL A 138 -18.15 -2.39 4.79
CA VAL A 138 -16.77 -2.77 4.46
C VAL A 138 -16.81 -3.80 3.33
N VAL A 139 -16.01 -3.58 2.28
CA VAL A 139 -15.91 -4.47 1.11
C VAL A 139 -14.46 -4.84 0.90
N ALA A 140 -14.18 -6.10 0.57
CA ALA A 140 -12.82 -6.59 0.37
C ALA A 140 -12.69 -7.47 -0.87
N VAL A 141 -11.49 -7.48 -1.44
CA VAL A 141 -10.97 -8.53 -2.33
C VAL A 141 -9.80 -9.23 -1.66
N LEU A 142 -9.43 -10.40 -2.14
CA LEU A 142 -8.24 -11.11 -1.70
C LEU A 142 -7.03 -10.66 -2.53
N GLY A 143 -5.82 -10.81 -1.95
CA GLY A 143 -4.56 -10.64 -2.63
C GLY A 143 -3.81 -11.97 -2.80
N ASN A 144 -2.58 -11.89 -3.27
CA ASN A 144 -1.76 -13.06 -3.54
C ASN A 144 -1.38 -13.83 -2.27
N HIS A 145 -1.23 -13.16 -1.13
CA HIS A 145 -0.90 -13.82 0.13
C HIS A 145 -2.02 -14.70 0.66
N GLU A 146 -3.28 -14.38 0.40
CA GLU A 146 -4.40 -15.25 0.73
C GLU A 146 -4.39 -16.51 -0.17
N HIS A 147 -4.15 -16.35 -1.48
CA HIS A 147 -4.06 -17.48 -2.41
C HIS A 147 -2.87 -18.41 -2.10
N TRP A 148 -1.75 -17.86 -1.66
CA TRP A 148 -0.60 -18.68 -1.25
C TRP A 148 -0.80 -19.39 0.08
N ARG A 149 -1.72 -18.94 0.89
CA ARG A 149 -1.93 -19.50 2.23
C ARG A 149 -3.21 -20.31 2.33
N ASP A 150 -4.37 -19.70 2.24
CA ASP A 150 -5.69 -20.32 2.27
C ASP A 150 -6.78 -19.29 1.95
N ALA A 151 -7.14 -19.18 0.68
CA ALA A 151 -8.11 -18.19 0.21
C ALA A 151 -9.53 -18.48 0.73
N GLU A 152 -9.89 -19.76 0.94
CA GLU A 152 -11.22 -20.11 1.42
C GLU A 152 -11.42 -19.71 2.88
N LEU A 153 -10.44 -20.04 3.73
CA LEU A 153 -10.44 -19.61 5.12
C LEU A 153 -10.43 -18.09 5.25
N ALA A 154 -9.73 -17.37 4.33
CA ALA A 154 -9.75 -15.91 4.30
C ALA A 154 -11.16 -15.38 4.02
N ARG A 155 -11.90 -15.97 3.06
CA ARG A 155 -13.30 -15.60 2.77
C ARG A 155 -14.22 -15.85 3.96
N GLU A 156 -14.09 -17.02 4.60
CA GLU A 156 -14.88 -17.37 5.78
C GLU A 156 -14.66 -16.37 6.93
N GLU A 157 -13.41 -16.05 7.21
CA GLU A 157 -13.07 -15.12 8.31
C GLU A 157 -13.42 -13.66 7.99
N LEU A 158 -13.35 -13.23 6.72
CA LEU A 158 -13.89 -11.92 6.30
C LEU A 158 -15.40 -11.85 6.53
N ALA A 159 -16.13 -12.90 6.13
CA ALA A 159 -17.59 -12.97 6.36
C ALA A 159 -17.92 -13.00 7.86
N ARG A 160 -17.14 -13.69 8.68
CA ARG A 160 -17.30 -13.74 10.13
C ARG A 160 -17.19 -12.37 10.77
N VAL A 161 -16.29 -11.52 10.29
CA VAL A 161 -16.13 -10.13 10.78
C VAL A 161 -17.05 -9.12 10.07
N GLY A 162 -18.02 -9.58 9.29
CA GLY A 162 -19.03 -8.75 8.64
C GLY A 162 -18.55 -8.02 7.39
N ILE A 163 -17.45 -8.44 6.77
CA ILE A 163 -16.88 -7.83 5.58
C ILE A 163 -17.39 -8.55 4.32
N ILE A 164 -17.85 -7.78 3.34
CA ILE A 164 -18.37 -8.29 2.06
C ILE A 164 -17.21 -8.61 1.14
N GLY A 165 -16.97 -9.88 0.86
CA GLY A 165 -16.02 -10.31 -0.18
C GLY A 165 -16.64 -10.19 -1.58
N VAL A 166 -15.89 -9.63 -2.55
CA VAL A 166 -16.37 -9.41 -3.92
C VAL A 166 -15.42 -9.99 -4.99
N ASN A 167 -14.71 -11.05 -4.69
CA ASN A 167 -13.79 -11.70 -5.64
C ASN A 167 -14.50 -12.18 -6.91
N ASN A 168 -14.09 -11.68 -8.08
CA ASN A 168 -14.70 -11.91 -9.40
C ASN A 168 -16.24 -11.79 -9.40
N SER A 169 -16.74 -10.81 -8.66
CA SER A 169 -18.16 -10.58 -8.45
C SER A 169 -18.45 -9.09 -8.25
N ALA A 170 -19.68 -8.73 -8.00
CA ALA A 170 -20.05 -7.34 -7.72
C ALA A 170 -21.16 -7.25 -6.68
N LYS A 171 -21.21 -6.13 -5.94
CA LYS A 171 -22.21 -5.86 -4.92
C LYS A 171 -22.65 -4.40 -4.95
N MET A 172 -23.94 -4.17 -4.73
CA MET A 172 -24.47 -2.83 -4.48
C MET A 172 -24.13 -2.40 -3.04
N VAL A 173 -23.54 -1.21 -2.89
CA VAL A 173 -23.32 -0.56 -1.60
C VAL A 173 -23.72 0.93 -1.74
N GLY A 174 -24.86 1.29 -1.19
CA GLY A 174 -25.46 2.60 -1.43
C GLY A 174 -25.68 2.83 -2.93
N PRO A 175 -25.24 3.95 -3.51
CA PRO A 175 -25.40 4.24 -4.93
C PRO A 175 -24.31 3.62 -5.82
N LEU A 176 -23.37 2.88 -5.26
CA LEU A 176 -22.27 2.29 -6.02
C LEU A 176 -22.51 0.80 -6.31
N ALA A 177 -22.18 0.40 -7.53
CA ALA A 177 -21.92 -0.98 -7.89
C ALA A 177 -20.42 -1.23 -7.77
N ILE A 178 -19.99 -1.99 -6.76
CA ILE A 178 -18.59 -2.27 -6.50
C ILE A 178 -18.27 -3.64 -7.07
N GLY A 179 -17.49 -3.67 -8.16
CA GLY A 179 -16.90 -4.88 -8.71
C GLY A 179 -15.56 -5.15 -8.07
N GLY A 180 -15.31 -6.41 -7.71
CA GLY A 180 -14.03 -6.84 -7.18
C GLY A 180 -13.36 -7.86 -8.09
N LEU A 181 -12.14 -7.57 -8.51
CA LEU A 181 -11.30 -8.57 -9.15
C LEU A 181 -10.67 -9.46 -8.08
N ASP A 182 -10.61 -10.74 -8.34
CA ASP A 182 -9.73 -11.64 -7.60
C ASP A 182 -8.28 -11.34 -7.98
N ASP A 183 -7.31 -11.97 -7.34
CA ASP A 183 -5.91 -11.58 -7.50
C ASP A 183 -5.37 -11.84 -8.92
N ASP A 184 -4.90 -10.78 -9.58
CA ASP A 184 -4.28 -10.84 -10.91
C ASP A 184 -2.86 -11.42 -10.87
N PHE A 185 -2.14 -11.17 -9.79
CA PHE A 185 -0.74 -11.59 -9.66
C PHE A 185 -0.61 -13.13 -9.62
N THR A 186 -1.57 -13.83 -9.03
CA THR A 186 -1.65 -15.29 -9.02
C THR A 186 -2.54 -15.88 -10.14
N GLY A 187 -3.05 -15.01 -11.02
CA GLY A 187 -3.84 -15.43 -12.19
C GLY A 187 -5.29 -15.83 -11.88
N HIS A 188 -5.86 -15.39 -10.77
CA HIS A 188 -7.25 -15.67 -10.39
C HIS A 188 -8.23 -14.59 -10.87
N ALA A 189 -7.75 -13.44 -11.36
CA ALA A 189 -8.61 -12.36 -11.84
C ALA A 189 -9.42 -12.76 -13.07
N ASP A 190 -10.72 -12.51 -13.04
CA ASP A 190 -11.63 -12.65 -14.17
C ASP A 190 -12.37 -11.34 -14.43
N MET A 191 -11.75 -10.47 -15.26
CA MET A 191 -12.31 -9.18 -15.64
C MET A 191 -13.70 -9.33 -16.31
N ARG A 192 -13.87 -10.31 -17.18
CA ARG A 192 -15.14 -10.51 -17.91
C ARG A 192 -16.27 -10.86 -16.97
N ARG A 193 -16.04 -11.79 -16.04
CA ARG A 193 -17.02 -12.18 -15.01
C ARG A 193 -17.39 -11.01 -14.11
N THR A 194 -16.39 -10.26 -13.63
CA THR A 194 -16.58 -9.09 -12.76
C THR A 194 -17.41 -8.00 -13.45
N VAL A 195 -17.06 -7.65 -14.70
CA VAL A 195 -17.77 -6.66 -15.49
C VAL A 195 -19.21 -7.13 -15.81
N SER A 196 -19.39 -8.43 -16.10
CA SER A 196 -20.74 -8.98 -16.31
C SER A 196 -21.60 -8.86 -15.06
N ALA A 197 -21.03 -9.12 -13.87
CA ALA A 197 -21.73 -8.94 -12.60
C ALA A 197 -22.05 -7.47 -12.31
N LEU A 198 -21.11 -6.56 -12.58
CA LEU A 198 -21.33 -5.10 -12.45
C LEU A 198 -22.51 -4.61 -13.32
N ARG A 199 -22.59 -5.07 -14.58
CA ARG A 199 -23.63 -4.66 -15.54
C ARG A 199 -25.04 -5.15 -15.20
N GLN A 200 -25.17 -6.07 -14.25
CA GLN A 200 -26.48 -6.50 -13.70
C GLN A 200 -26.97 -5.57 -12.59
N LEU A 201 -26.16 -4.64 -12.14
CA LEU A 201 -26.46 -3.72 -11.04
C LEU A 201 -26.76 -2.32 -11.58
N THR A 202 -27.57 -1.56 -10.85
CA THR A 202 -28.03 -0.22 -11.26
C THR A 202 -27.17 0.93 -10.71
N GLY A 203 -26.19 0.64 -9.86
CA GLY A 203 -25.33 1.65 -9.24
C GLY A 203 -24.22 2.15 -10.16
N THR A 204 -23.59 3.25 -9.76
CA THR A 204 -22.38 3.76 -10.42
C THR A 204 -21.22 2.76 -10.26
N PRO A 205 -20.65 2.24 -11.38
CA PRO A 205 -19.66 1.18 -11.30
C PRO A 205 -18.28 1.73 -10.88
N ILE A 206 -17.66 1.04 -9.93
CA ILE A 206 -16.24 1.18 -9.56
C ILE A 206 -15.61 -0.20 -9.44
N MET A 207 -14.28 -0.27 -9.57
CA MET A 207 -13.51 -1.50 -9.47
C MET A 207 -12.59 -1.49 -8.26
N LEU A 208 -12.61 -2.57 -7.48
CA LEU A 208 -11.64 -2.88 -6.44
C LEU A 208 -10.77 -4.04 -6.92
N SER A 209 -9.46 -3.91 -6.84
CA SER A 209 -8.50 -4.94 -7.23
C SER A 209 -7.35 -4.97 -6.21
N HIS A 210 -6.72 -6.13 -6.02
CA HIS A 210 -5.48 -6.14 -5.26
C HIS A 210 -4.36 -5.50 -6.08
N SER A 211 -4.07 -6.04 -7.27
CA SER A 211 -3.06 -5.50 -8.18
C SER A 211 -3.61 -4.31 -9.01
N PRO A 212 -2.83 -3.28 -9.31
CA PRO A 212 -3.19 -2.21 -10.24
C PRO A 212 -3.08 -2.64 -11.72
N ASP A 213 -2.43 -3.74 -12.01
CA ASP A 213 -2.06 -4.17 -13.36
C ASP A 213 -3.25 -4.44 -14.32
N PRO A 214 -4.45 -4.82 -13.85
CA PRO A 214 -5.63 -4.91 -14.73
C PRO A 214 -6.20 -3.56 -15.20
N PHE A 215 -5.73 -2.41 -14.69
CA PHE A 215 -6.28 -1.09 -15.01
C PHE A 215 -6.37 -0.78 -16.53
N PRO A 216 -5.35 -1.07 -17.36
CA PRO A 216 -5.44 -0.80 -18.80
C PRO A 216 -6.55 -1.59 -19.54
N GLU A 217 -6.96 -2.74 -18.95
CA GLU A 217 -7.98 -3.63 -19.52
C GLU A 217 -9.39 -3.30 -19.00
N MET A 218 -9.50 -2.38 -18.03
CA MET A 218 -10.78 -1.98 -17.44
C MET A 218 -11.67 -1.28 -18.47
N PRO A 219 -12.95 -1.67 -18.63
CA PRO A 219 -13.90 -0.99 -19.53
C PRO A 219 -14.05 0.51 -19.22
N ARG A 220 -14.21 1.32 -20.29
CA ARG A 220 -14.26 2.79 -20.19
C ARG A 220 -15.45 3.34 -19.42
N ASP A 221 -16.53 2.57 -19.29
CA ASP A 221 -17.71 2.89 -18.50
C ASP A 221 -17.49 2.78 -16.98
N ILE A 222 -16.38 2.22 -16.54
CA ILE A 222 -15.95 2.15 -15.13
C ILE A 222 -14.93 3.26 -14.87
N GLY A 223 -15.33 4.32 -14.16
CA GLY A 223 -14.52 5.53 -14.01
C GLY A 223 -13.42 5.48 -12.95
N LEU A 224 -13.40 4.45 -12.07
CA LEU A 224 -12.46 4.38 -10.94
C LEU A 224 -12.05 2.95 -10.67
N MET A 225 -10.74 2.72 -10.54
CA MET A 225 -10.15 1.53 -9.93
C MET A 225 -9.36 1.91 -8.68
N LEU A 226 -9.44 1.06 -7.66
CA LEU A 226 -8.75 1.17 -6.38
C LEU A 226 -7.90 -0.06 -6.16
N ALA A 227 -6.61 0.11 -5.81
CA ALA A 227 -5.67 -1.00 -5.73
C ALA A 227 -4.59 -0.82 -4.65
N GLY A 228 -3.86 -1.90 -4.36
CA GLY A 228 -2.71 -2.01 -3.47
C GLY A 228 -1.54 -2.74 -4.12
N HIS A 229 -1.04 -3.81 -3.46
CA HIS A 229 -0.05 -4.79 -3.94
C HIS A 229 1.39 -4.24 -4.08
N THR A 230 1.56 -3.07 -4.64
CA THR A 230 2.88 -2.52 -5.02
C THR A 230 3.67 -1.97 -3.85
N HIS A 231 3.02 -1.72 -2.72
CA HIS A 231 3.59 -1.04 -1.55
C HIS A 231 4.27 0.31 -1.87
N CYS A 232 3.95 0.95 -3.02
CA CYS A 232 4.73 2.08 -3.54
C CYS A 232 6.23 1.75 -3.65
N GLY A 233 6.55 0.48 -3.94
CA GLY A 233 7.91 -0.04 -3.99
C GLY A 233 8.54 -0.34 -2.63
N GLN A 234 7.85 -0.13 -1.51
CA GLN A 234 8.25 -0.39 -0.11
C GLN A 234 9.61 0.23 0.30
N ILE A 235 10.64 0.10 -0.54
CA ILE A 235 11.98 0.72 -0.40
C ILE A 235 12.21 1.61 -1.61
N GLN A 236 12.31 2.91 -1.39
CA GLN A 236 12.52 3.91 -2.45
C GLN A 236 13.94 4.45 -2.40
N TYR A 237 14.50 4.72 -3.56
CA TYR A 237 15.77 5.42 -3.65
C TYR A 237 15.62 6.90 -3.27
N PRO A 238 16.64 7.54 -2.67
CA PRO A 238 16.57 8.97 -2.32
C PRO A 238 16.35 9.91 -3.52
N TRP A 239 16.65 9.43 -4.72
CA TRP A 239 16.48 10.16 -6.00
C TRP A 239 15.20 9.76 -6.76
N GLY A 240 14.30 8.99 -6.14
CA GLY A 240 13.05 8.51 -6.72
C GLY A 240 13.17 7.13 -7.36
N GLY A 241 11.99 6.47 -7.49
CA GLY A 241 11.88 5.09 -7.94
C GLY A 241 12.23 4.07 -6.88
N SER A 242 12.01 2.80 -7.19
CA SER A 242 12.26 1.67 -6.28
C SER A 242 12.95 0.50 -7.01
N PRO A 243 13.65 -0.38 -6.27
CA PRO A 243 14.29 -1.56 -6.89
C PRO A 243 13.27 -2.59 -7.40
N ALA A 244 12.04 -2.57 -6.87
CA ALA A 244 10.95 -3.46 -7.28
C ALA A 244 9.60 -2.78 -7.03
N THR A 245 8.74 -2.82 -8.03
CA THR A 245 7.40 -2.21 -7.96
C THR A 245 6.29 -3.25 -7.87
N MET A 246 6.59 -4.52 -8.08
CA MET A 246 5.65 -5.64 -8.15
C MET A 246 4.52 -5.44 -9.18
N SER A 247 4.73 -4.55 -10.15
CA SER A 247 3.83 -4.29 -11.28
C SER A 247 4.51 -4.59 -12.61
N ARG A 248 3.77 -5.17 -13.56
CA ARG A 248 4.21 -5.38 -14.96
C ARG A 248 4.53 -4.07 -15.68
N PHE A 249 4.00 -2.98 -15.19
CA PHE A 249 4.17 -1.63 -15.75
C PHE A 249 5.21 -0.78 -15.02
N GLY A 250 5.99 -1.40 -14.11
CA GLY A 250 7.02 -0.72 -13.35
C GLY A 250 6.45 0.43 -12.52
N GLU A 251 7.10 1.59 -12.59
CA GLU A 251 6.70 2.77 -11.81
C GLU A 251 5.37 3.40 -12.24
N ARG A 252 4.87 3.09 -13.46
CA ARG A 252 3.68 3.74 -14.03
C ARG A 252 2.44 3.60 -13.15
N TYR A 253 2.23 2.43 -12.56
CA TYR A 253 1.08 2.13 -11.71
C TYR A 253 1.48 1.76 -10.29
N SER A 254 2.68 2.17 -9.85
CA SER A 254 3.20 1.72 -8.56
C SER A 254 2.63 2.47 -7.37
N CYS A 255 2.13 3.68 -7.51
CA CYS A 255 1.76 4.50 -6.36
C CYS A 255 0.93 5.73 -6.72
N GLY A 256 0.01 6.08 -5.82
CA GLY A 256 -0.69 7.34 -5.90
C GLY A 256 -1.91 7.33 -6.82
N ARG A 257 -2.31 8.51 -7.26
CA ARG A 257 -3.40 8.68 -8.23
C ARG A 257 -2.83 8.82 -9.64
N ILE A 258 -3.38 8.04 -10.55
CA ILE A 258 -3.09 8.06 -11.97
C ILE A 258 -4.39 8.32 -12.73
N ASP A 259 -4.39 9.29 -13.62
CA ASP A 259 -5.54 9.60 -14.47
C ASP A 259 -5.18 9.31 -15.93
N GLU A 260 -5.84 8.32 -16.52
CA GLU A 260 -5.60 7.92 -17.91
C GLU A 260 -6.92 7.66 -18.64
N ASN A 261 -7.05 8.21 -19.85
CA ASN A 261 -8.18 7.95 -20.73
C ASN A 261 -9.57 8.25 -20.08
N GLY A 262 -9.64 9.23 -19.19
CA GLY A 262 -10.86 9.60 -18.49
C GLY A 262 -11.23 8.69 -17.30
N GLN A 263 -10.34 7.76 -16.93
CA GLN A 263 -10.47 6.87 -15.79
C GLN A 263 -9.42 7.23 -14.73
N ALA A 264 -9.74 7.02 -13.46
CA ALA A 264 -8.83 7.20 -12.34
C ALA A 264 -8.43 5.84 -11.76
N LEU A 265 -7.14 5.70 -11.46
CA LEU A 265 -6.59 4.63 -10.63
C LEU A 265 -6.02 5.25 -9.36
N VAL A 266 -6.31 4.66 -8.21
CA VAL A 266 -5.68 5.05 -6.94
C VAL A 266 -5.00 3.83 -6.34
N VAL A 267 -3.68 3.93 -6.14
CA VAL A 267 -2.84 2.86 -5.59
C VAL A 267 -2.28 3.30 -4.25
N THR A 268 -2.60 2.54 -3.20
CA THR A 268 -2.10 2.79 -1.84
C THR A 268 -0.75 2.12 -1.60
N ALA A 269 0.06 2.71 -0.73
CA ALA A 269 1.30 2.08 -0.26
C ALA A 269 1.04 0.89 0.70
N GLY A 270 -0.21 0.69 1.11
CA GLY A 270 -0.56 -0.34 2.07
C GLY A 270 -0.12 -0.03 3.51
N LEU A 271 -0.56 -0.85 4.43
CA LEU A 271 -0.36 -0.62 5.88
C LEU A 271 0.82 -1.41 6.46
N GLY A 272 0.98 -2.67 6.06
CA GLY A 272 2.04 -3.57 6.52
C GLY A 272 3.25 -3.60 5.59
N THR A 273 4.03 -4.67 5.70
CA THR A 273 5.20 -4.89 4.83
C THR A 273 5.15 -6.29 4.25
N SER A 274 5.65 -6.46 3.03
CA SER A 274 5.73 -7.76 2.36
C SER A 274 6.99 -8.55 2.79
N VAL A 275 7.96 -8.76 1.93
CA VAL A 275 9.10 -9.69 2.10
C VAL A 275 9.96 -9.37 3.34
N LEU A 276 10.32 -8.09 3.53
CA LEU A 276 11.13 -7.60 4.65
C LEU A 276 10.28 -6.70 5.56
N PRO A 277 10.48 -6.75 6.91
CA PRO A 277 9.75 -5.91 7.83
C PRO A 277 10.30 -4.48 7.88
N PHE A 278 10.62 -3.89 6.73
CA PHE A 278 11.20 -2.56 6.60
C PHE A 278 10.59 -1.80 5.44
N ARG A 279 10.32 -0.51 5.66
CA ARG A 279 9.99 0.48 4.63
C ARG A 279 11.06 1.56 4.61
N PHE A 280 11.36 2.11 3.46
CA PHE A 280 12.27 3.23 3.34
C PHE A 280 11.74 4.20 2.28
N GLY A 281 11.34 5.40 2.70
CA GLY A 281 10.75 6.41 1.82
C GLY A 281 9.28 6.19 1.44
N ALA A 282 8.77 4.96 1.47
CA ALA A 282 7.37 4.61 1.27
C ALA A 282 6.70 4.29 2.61
N VAL A 283 6.27 5.30 3.36
CA VAL A 283 5.56 5.11 4.64
C VAL A 283 4.16 4.52 4.41
N PRO A 284 3.57 3.83 5.41
CA PRO A 284 2.20 3.35 5.32
C PRO A 284 1.22 4.48 4.99
N ASP A 285 0.22 4.21 4.16
CA ASP A 285 -0.84 5.18 3.88
C ASP A 285 -2.22 4.53 3.78
N MET A 286 -3.24 5.38 3.82
CA MET A 286 -4.61 5.09 3.47
C MET A 286 -5.18 6.27 2.66
N TRP A 287 -6.09 5.98 1.72
CA TRP A 287 -6.67 7.02 0.88
C TRP A 287 -8.12 7.29 1.25
N LEU A 288 -8.42 8.55 1.59
CA LEU A 288 -9.79 9.04 1.74
C LEU A 288 -10.20 9.72 0.44
N ILE A 289 -11.07 9.05 -0.32
CA ILE A 289 -11.49 9.44 -1.65
C ILE A 289 -12.91 10.00 -1.57
N THR A 290 -13.09 11.26 -1.97
CA THR A 290 -14.42 11.87 -2.05
C THR A 290 -14.96 11.71 -3.47
N LEU A 291 -16.04 10.95 -3.62
CA LEU A 291 -16.74 10.82 -4.89
C LEU A 291 -17.70 11.98 -5.08
N LYS A 292 -17.66 12.57 -6.28
CA LYS A 292 -18.51 13.68 -6.70
C LYS A 292 -19.16 13.38 -8.05
N PRO A 293 -20.36 13.88 -8.32
CA PRO A 293 -20.94 13.82 -9.67
C PRO A 293 -20.03 14.51 -10.69
N ALA A 294 -19.83 13.89 -11.85
CA ALA A 294 -19.30 14.60 -13.00
C ALA A 294 -20.34 15.62 -13.48
N ARG A 295 -19.92 16.87 -13.71
CA ARG A 295 -20.83 17.86 -14.32
C ARG A 295 -21.18 17.37 -15.71
N VAL A 296 -22.46 17.16 -16.00
CA VAL A 296 -22.94 17.01 -17.37
C VAL A 296 -22.68 18.37 -18.05
N ALA A 297 -21.80 18.37 -19.06
CA ALA A 297 -21.64 19.57 -19.89
C ALA A 297 -23.03 19.90 -20.47
N SER A 298 -23.65 21.00 -20.03
CA SER A 298 -24.83 21.52 -20.64
C SER A 298 -24.45 21.91 -22.09
N HIS A 299 -24.83 21.09 -23.06
CA HIS A 299 -24.81 21.52 -24.44
C HIS A 299 -25.92 22.60 -24.55
N SER A 300 -25.49 23.87 -24.45
CA SER A 300 -26.34 24.99 -24.90
C SER A 300 -26.60 24.76 -26.38
N ARG A 301 -27.85 24.46 -26.69
CA ARG A 301 -28.38 24.43 -28.05
C ARG A 301 -28.42 25.84 -28.63
#